data_883d44afb41d84e5bfdc347e147ca0b9
#
_entry.id   883d44afb41d84e5bfdc347e147ca0b9
#
_cell.length_a   1.000
_cell.length_b   1.000
_cell.length_c   1.000
_cell.angle_alpha   90.00
_cell.angle_beta   90.00
_cell.angle_gamma   90.00
#
_symmetry.space_group_name_H-M   'P 1'
#
loop_
_entity.id
_entity.type
_entity.pdbx_description
1 polymer ?
#
loop_
_entity_poly.entity_id
_entity_poly.type
_entity_poly.pdbx_seq_one_letter_code
_entity_poly.pdbx_strand_id
1 'polypeptide(L)'
;MSTHDPYPQLQKLGSASLYFDEIFSLEHVKLFEDFSQDEIEALCCYMTCYAASSNYPLLTEGDEGDFLLLILTGKVSVIKQTEFGDHDCIAIAEPGMSLGEMSLIDGCPRFTSCYTIDPTDFAVLSRASLNLILVQMPRLGNKLLLVLLQIMTTRLRDTSLMLFPKISYPYL
;
A
#
# COMPACT_ATOMS: atom_id res chain seq x y z
N MET A 1 -7.35 -6.56 -22.77
CA MET A 1 -7.09 -5.39 -21.92
C MET A 1 -5.61 -5.43 -21.59
N SER A 2 -4.85 -4.43 -22.04
CA SER A 2 -3.40 -4.37 -21.80
C SER A 2 -3.19 -4.19 -20.31
N THR A 3 -2.61 -5.18 -19.64
CA THR A 3 -2.15 -5.06 -18.26
C THR A 3 -0.91 -4.17 -18.30
N HIS A 4 -1.09 -2.89 -18.04
CA HIS A 4 0.03 -1.95 -17.94
C HIS A 4 0.90 -2.40 -16.76
N ASP A 5 2.18 -2.72 -17.04
CA ASP A 5 3.17 -3.03 -15.99
C ASP A 5 3.52 -1.69 -15.30
N PRO A 6 3.25 -1.51 -14.00
CA PRO A 6 3.51 -0.25 -13.32
C PRO A 6 5.01 0.04 -13.16
N TYR A 7 5.87 -0.96 -13.26
CA TYR A 7 7.31 -0.84 -13.05
C TYR A 7 8.13 -1.56 -14.13
N PRO A 8 8.02 -1.14 -15.42
CA PRO A 8 8.71 -1.83 -16.51
C PRO A 8 10.24 -1.77 -16.42
N GLN A 9 10.78 -0.85 -15.59
CA GLN A 9 12.22 -0.62 -15.43
C GLN A 9 12.80 -1.41 -14.23
N LEU A 10 11.96 -1.95 -13.33
CA LEU A 10 12.39 -2.69 -12.17
C LEU A 10 12.58 -4.18 -12.47
N GLN A 11 13.38 -4.81 -11.63
CA GLN A 11 13.47 -6.27 -11.63
C GLN A 11 12.14 -6.84 -11.16
N LYS A 12 11.44 -7.51 -12.07
CA LYS A 12 10.23 -8.26 -11.76
C LYS A 12 10.61 -9.61 -11.15
N LEU A 13 10.21 -9.83 -9.92
CA LEU A 13 10.51 -11.06 -9.18
C LEU A 13 9.50 -12.18 -9.50
N GLY A 14 8.32 -11.84 -10.03
CA GLY A 14 7.28 -12.79 -10.43
C GLY A 14 6.00 -12.68 -9.59
N SER A 15 5.19 -13.74 -9.59
CA SER A 15 3.97 -13.80 -8.77
C SER A 15 4.31 -13.82 -7.28
N ALA A 16 3.54 -13.08 -6.46
CA ALA A 16 3.70 -13.10 -5.01
C ALA A 16 3.42 -14.48 -4.38
N SER A 17 2.77 -15.39 -5.12
CA SER A 17 2.60 -16.78 -4.67
C SER A 17 3.94 -17.54 -4.52
N LEU A 18 4.99 -17.11 -5.23
CA LEU A 18 6.34 -17.67 -5.08
C LEU A 18 7.03 -17.23 -3.79
N TYR A 19 6.54 -16.16 -3.17
CA TYR A 19 7.04 -15.54 -1.94
C TYR A 19 6.05 -15.68 -0.79
N PHE A 20 5.15 -16.66 -0.88
CA PHE A 20 4.07 -16.84 0.08
C PHE A 20 4.60 -17.04 1.50
N ASP A 21 5.62 -17.89 1.69
CA ASP A 21 6.18 -18.17 3.01
C ASP A 21 6.79 -16.92 3.64
N GLU A 22 7.49 -16.08 2.85
CA GLU A 22 8.05 -14.81 3.28
C GLU A 22 6.91 -13.82 3.65
N ILE A 23 5.89 -13.70 2.80
CA ILE A 23 4.74 -12.82 3.03
C ILE A 23 3.96 -13.27 4.27
N PHE A 24 3.74 -14.57 4.42
CA PHE A 24 3.02 -15.14 5.55
C PHE A 24 3.79 -15.00 6.87
N SER A 25 5.14 -15.02 6.81
CA SER A 25 5.99 -14.84 7.98
C SER A 25 6.16 -13.39 8.43
N LEU A 26 5.72 -12.41 7.63
CA LEU A 26 5.76 -11.01 8.03
C LEU A 26 4.86 -10.77 9.25
N GLU A 27 5.42 -10.17 10.28
CA GLU A 27 4.67 -9.76 11.46
C GLU A 27 3.81 -8.52 11.14
N HIS A 28 2.59 -8.48 11.69
CA HIS A 28 1.71 -7.30 11.64
C HIS A 28 1.29 -6.81 10.25
N VAL A 29 1.14 -7.72 9.27
CA VAL A 29 0.57 -7.35 7.96
C VAL A 29 -0.91 -7.00 8.13
N LYS A 30 -1.21 -5.71 8.33
CA LYS A 30 -2.60 -5.24 8.52
C LYS A 30 -3.52 -5.62 7.36
N LEU A 31 -2.95 -5.72 6.14
CA LEU A 31 -3.71 -6.13 4.96
C LEU A 31 -4.23 -7.57 5.06
N PHE A 32 -3.58 -8.42 5.88
CA PHE A 32 -3.89 -9.85 6.01
C PHE A 32 -4.33 -10.26 7.41
N GLU A 33 -4.54 -9.30 8.33
CA GLU A 33 -4.79 -9.57 9.76
C GLU A 33 -5.96 -10.54 10.02
N ASP A 34 -7.01 -10.45 9.19
CA ASP A 34 -8.21 -11.27 9.33
C ASP A 34 -8.28 -12.44 8.33
N PHE A 35 -7.22 -12.67 7.53
CA PHE A 35 -7.24 -13.68 6.47
C PHE A 35 -6.70 -15.02 6.94
N SER A 36 -7.32 -16.12 6.47
CA SER A 36 -6.74 -17.44 6.60
C SER A 36 -5.54 -17.62 5.66
N GLN A 37 -4.71 -18.63 5.93
CA GLN A 37 -3.58 -18.97 5.07
C GLN A 37 -4.00 -19.19 3.61
N ASP A 38 -5.07 -19.95 3.37
CA ASP A 38 -5.58 -20.21 2.02
C ASP A 38 -6.05 -18.94 1.31
N GLU A 39 -6.63 -17.98 2.07
CA GLU A 39 -7.07 -16.69 1.53
C GLU A 39 -5.89 -15.79 1.16
N ILE A 40 -4.81 -15.80 1.97
CA ILE A 40 -3.59 -15.06 1.67
C ILE A 40 -2.91 -15.65 0.44
N GLU A 41 -2.80 -16.99 0.35
CA GLU A 41 -2.24 -17.67 -0.81
C GLU A 41 -3.02 -17.34 -2.09
N ALA A 42 -4.35 -17.33 -2.01
CA ALA A 42 -5.21 -16.92 -3.12
C ALA A 42 -4.97 -15.46 -3.54
N LEU A 43 -4.83 -14.53 -2.58
CA LEU A 43 -4.51 -13.12 -2.87
C LEU A 43 -3.14 -12.96 -3.53
N CYS A 44 -2.13 -13.70 -3.08
CA CYS A 44 -0.78 -13.68 -3.65
C CYS A 44 -0.77 -14.05 -5.15
N CYS A 45 -1.70 -14.88 -5.62
CA CYS A 45 -1.84 -15.18 -7.05
C CYS A 45 -2.23 -13.97 -7.92
N TYR A 46 -2.82 -12.93 -7.32
CA TYR A 46 -3.23 -11.69 -8.00
C TYR A 46 -2.23 -10.55 -7.83
N MET A 47 -1.12 -10.78 -7.13
CA MET A 47 -0.08 -9.78 -6.87
C MET A 47 1.20 -10.14 -7.61
N THR A 48 1.98 -9.12 -7.97
CA THR A 48 3.28 -9.25 -8.62
C THR A 48 4.35 -8.60 -7.77
N CYS A 49 5.46 -9.29 -7.54
CA CYS A 49 6.60 -8.79 -6.76
C CYS A 49 7.65 -8.12 -7.65
N TYR A 50 8.25 -7.07 -7.10
CA TYR A 50 9.33 -6.29 -7.69
C TYR A 50 10.41 -5.99 -6.65
N ALA A 51 11.64 -5.77 -7.13
CA ALA A 51 12.76 -5.29 -6.33
C ALA A 51 13.19 -3.90 -6.80
N ALA A 52 13.36 -2.97 -5.86
CA ALA A 52 13.88 -1.64 -6.11
C ALA A 52 15.16 -1.38 -5.30
N SER A 53 16.10 -0.63 -5.90
CA SER A 53 17.26 -0.11 -5.16
C SER A 53 16.87 1.01 -4.20
N SER A 54 17.79 1.40 -3.31
CA SER A 54 17.60 2.59 -2.47
C SER A 54 17.37 3.87 -3.31
N ASN A 55 16.64 4.82 -2.76
CA ASN A 55 16.29 6.11 -3.38
C ASN A 55 15.48 5.99 -4.68
N TYR A 56 14.76 4.89 -4.88
CA TYR A 56 13.88 4.71 -6.04
C TYR A 56 12.50 5.28 -5.76
N PRO A 57 11.90 6.08 -6.69
CA PRO A 57 10.52 6.58 -6.56
C PRO A 57 9.53 5.45 -6.84
N LEU A 58 8.86 4.97 -5.78
CA LEU A 58 7.79 3.96 -5.92
C LEU A 58 6.47 4.60 -6.32
N LEU A 59 6.13 5.74 -5.72
CA LEU A 59 4.95 6.53 -6.03
C LEU A 59 5.38 7.99 -6.13
N THR A 60 4.78 8.75 -7.07
CA THR A 60 5.02 10.19 -7.23
C THR A 60 3.70 10.93 -6.99
N GLU A 61 3.70 11.93 -6.11
CA GLU A 61 2.54 12.79 -5.84
C GLU A 61 2.02 13.43 -7.13
N GLY A 62 0.71 13.39 -7.35
CA GLY A 62 0.06 13.92 -8.52
C GLY A 62 -0.02 12.97 -9.72
N ASP A 63 0.77 11.89 -9.73
CA ASP A 63 0.69 10.89 -10.80
C ASP A 63 -0.62 10.10 -10.72
N GLU A 64 -1.13 9.68 -11.85
CA GLU A 64 -2.21 8.70 -11.90
C GLU A 64 -1.73 7.36 -11.33
N GLY A 65 -2.63 6.64 -10.64
CA GLY A 65 -2.29 5.34 -10.09
C GLY A 65 -3.51 4.50 -9.79
N ASP A 66 -3.42 3.23 -10.15
CA ASP A 66 -4.49 2.25 -10.02
C ASP A 66 -4.03 0.97 -9.31
N PHE A 67 -3.03 1.07 -8.45
CA PHE A 67 -2.47 -0.06 -7.69
C PHE A 67 -2.06 0.36 -6.28
N LEU A 68 -2.00 -0.61 -5.37
CA LEU A 68 -1.34 -0.50 -4.08
C LEU A 68 -0.06 -1.33 -4.04
N LEU A 69 0.81 -0.99 -3.10
CA LEU A 69 2.03 -1.71 -2.76
C LEU A 69 1.90 -2.34 -1.38
N LEU A 70 2.38 -3.55 -1.21
CA LEU A 70 2.67 -4.17 0.09
C LEU A 70 4.19 -4.27 0.21
N ILE A 71 4.78 -3.65 1.22
CA ILE A 71 6.23 -3.68 1.46
C ILE A 71 6.58 -5.03 2.08
N LEU A 72 7.54 -5.74 1.47
CA LEU A 72 8.01 -7.05 1.94
C LEU A 72 9.32 -6.93 2.70
N THR A 73 10.26 -6.12 2.19
CA THR A 73 11.56 -5.85 2.83
C THR A 73 11.92 -4.38 2.72
N GLY A 74 12.92 -3.92 3.46
CA GLY A 74 13.41 -2.55 3.40
C GLY A 74 12.47 -1.55 4.07
N LYS A 75 12.71 -0.25 3.81
CA LYS A 75 11.93 0.88 4.33
C LYS A 75 11.65 1.89 3.23
N VAL A 76 10.51 2.54 3.32
CA VAL A 76 10.03 3.53 2.34
C VAL A 76 9.62 4.81 3.06
N SER A 77 10.18 5.95 2.65
CA SER A 77 9.75 7.27 3.12
C SER A 77 8.48 7.70 2.38
N VAL A 78 7.51 8.22 3.13
CA VAL A 78 6.28 8.82 2.59
C VAL A 78 6.40 10.32 2.73
N ILE A 79 6.39 11.02 1.60
CA ILE A 79 6.69 12.44 1.51
C ILE A 79 5.49 13.19 0.96
N LYS A 80 5.16 14.31 1.58
CA LYS A 80 4.13 15.24 1.12
C LYS A 80 4.77 16.57 0.77
N GLN A 81 4.42 17.11 -0.41
CA GLN A 81 4.81 18.47 -0.78
C GLN A 81 3.96 19.47 0.01
N THR A 82 4.63 20.44 0.62
CA THR A 82 3.98 21.55 1.33
C THR A 82 3.48 22.61 0.34
N GLU A 83 2.61 23.50 0.80
CA GLU A 83 2.14 24.64 0.01
C GLU A 83 3.27 25.60 -0.40
N PHE A 84 4.40 25.57 0.32
CA PHE A 84 5.58 26.40 0.04
C PHE A 84 6.60 25.71 -0.88
N GLY A 85 6.31 24.48 -1.32
CA GLY A 85 7.19 23.69 -2.21
C GLY A 85 8.24 22.85 -1.49
N ASP A 86 8.29 22.89 -0.16
CA ASP A 86 9.15 22.01 0.64
C ASP A 86 8.58 20.58 0.67
N HIS A 87 9.40 19.63 1.06
CA HIS A 87 9.03 18.22 1.17
C HIS A 87 9.13 17.73 2.60
N ASP A 88 8.00 17.40 3.21
CA ASP A 88 7.93 16.84 4.55
C ASP A 88 7.80 15.33 4.52
N CYS A 89 8.68 14.63 5.24
CA CYS A 89 8.52 13.21 5.49
C CYS A 89 7.44 13.02 6.57
N ILE A 90 6.28 12.54 6.15
CA ILE A 90 5.11 12.38 7.04
C ILE A 90 5.02 11.00 7.67
N ALA A 91 5.70 10.00 7.10
CA ALA A 91 5.75 8.64 7.63
C ALA A 91 6.92 7.84 7.04
N ILE A 92 7.27 6.75 7.72
CA ILE A 92 8.13 5.69 7.18
C ILE A 92 7.30 4.42 7.13
N ALA A 93 7.22 3.81 5.96
CA ALA A 93 6.58 2.50 5.79
C ALA A 93 7.62 1.40 5.94
N GLU A 94 7.26 0.40 6.72
CA GLU A 94 8.08 -0.78 7.05
C GLU A 94 7.45 -2.05 6.46
N PRO A 95 8.15 -3.20 6.46
CA PRO A 95 7.59 -4.46 5.99
C PRO A 95 6.23 -4.77 6.64
N GLY A 96 5.29 -5.27 5.84
CA GLY A 96 3.90 -5.49 6.24
C GLY A 96 2.96 -4.29 6.07
N MET A 97 3.49 -3.09 5.79
CA MET A 97 2.66 -1.92 5.52
C MET A 97 2.31 -1.81 4.03
N SER A 98 1.11 -1.29 3.76
CA SER A 98 0.64 -1.00 2.39
C SER A 98 0.67 0.50 2.10
N LEU A 99 0.85 0.84 0.82
CA LEU A 99 0.90 2.21 0.29
C LEU A 99 0.07 2.32 -1.00
N GLY A 100 -0.52 3.47 -1.25
CA GLY A 100 -1.24 3.78 -2.49
C GLY A 100 -2.68 3.27 -2.54
N GLU A 101 -3.28 2.88 -1.41
CA GLU A 101 -4.63 2.34 -1.30
C GLU A 101 -5.69 3.36 -1.77
N MET A 102 -5.48 4.65 -1.47
CA MET A 102 -6.44 5.71 -1.84
C MET A 102 -6.69 5.70 -3.34
N SER A 103 -5.64 5.85 -4.14
CA SER A 103 -5.75 5.86 -5.61
C SER A 103 -6.24 4.52 -6.17
N LEU A 104 -5.94 3.39 -5.52
CA LEU A 104 -6.52 2.09 -5.89
C LEU A 104 -8.04 2.11 -5.78
N ILE A 105 -8.61 2.76 -4.76
CA ILE A 105 -10.06 2.76 -4.47
C ILE A 105 -10.78 3.86 -5.25
N ASP A 106 -10.32 5.12 -5.15
CA ASP A 106 -11.05 6.29 -5.68
C ASP A 106 -10.64 6.70 -7.10
N GLY A 107 -9.46 6.25 -7.58
CA GLY A 107 -8.92 6.62 -8.88
C GLY A 107 -8.36 8.03 -8.95
N CYS A 108 -8.25 8.71 -7.82
CA CYS A 108 -7.63 10.03 -7.76
C CYS A 108 -6.10 9.94 -7.92
N PRO A 109 -5.42 11.01 -8.33
CA PRO A 109 -3.96 11.07 -8.35
C PRO A 109 -3.34 10.74 -7.00
N ARG A 110 -2.09 10.27 -7.01
CA ARG A 110 -1.33 9.93 -5.79
C ARG A 110 -1.29 11.11 -4.84
N PHE A 111 -1.66 10.87 -3.59
CA PHE A 111 -1.70 11.91 -2.55
C PHE A 111 -0.30 12.28 -2.03
N THR A 112 0.65 11.35 -2.08
CA THR A 112 2.02 11.48 -1.57
C THR A 112 3.01 10.84 -2.53
N SER A 113 4.29 11.27 -2.43
CA SER A 113 5.41 10.56 -3.01
C SER A 113 5.98 9.54 -2.02
N CYS A 114 6.48 8.41 -2.54
CA CYS A 114 7.09 7.35 -1.74
C CYS A 114 8.42 6.95 -2.35
N TYR A 115 9.50 7.02 -1.56
CA TYR A 115 10.86 6.66 -2.00
C TYR A 115 11.43 5.58 -1.11
N THR A 116 12.08 4.60 -1.70
CA THR A 116 12.83 3.58 -0.95
C THR A 116 13.99 4.21 -0.19
N ILE A 117 14.12 3.89 1.10
CA ILE A 117 15.28 4.27 1.92
C ILE A 117 16.38 3.21 1.71
N ASP A 118 16.00 1.95 1.89
CA ASP A 118 16.85 0.78 1.69
C ASP A 118 16.45 0.04 0.41
N PRO A 119 17.25 -0.91 -0.11
CA PRO A 119 16.79 -1.86 -1.12
C PRO A 119 15.50 -2.54 -0.65
N THR A 120 14.47 -2.51 -1.46
CA THR A 120 13.09 -2.85 -1.06
C THR A 120 12.47 -3.82 -2.04
N ASP A 121 11.98 -4.95 -1.52
CA ASP A 121 11.08 -5.82 -2.25
C ASP A 121 9.64 -5.51 -1.85
N PHE A 122 8.74 -5.51 -2.82
CA PHE A 122 7.34 -5.19 -2.60
C PHE A 122 6.42 -5.93 -3.58
N ALA A 123 5.19 -6.18 -3.14
CA ALA A 123 4.15 -6.78 -3.96
C ALA A 123 3.14 -5.73 -4.41
N VAL A 124 2.70 -5.81 -5.66
CA VAL A 124 1.75 -4.88 -6.29
C VAL A 124 0.41 -5.57 -6.49
N LEU A 125 -0.67 -4.97 -6.02
CA LEU A 125 -2.04 -5.32 -6.34
C LEU A 125 -2.66 -4.22 -7.20
N SER A 126 -2.95 -4.51 -8.46
CA SER A 126 -3.60 -3.56 -9.37
C SER A 126 -5.12 -3.51 -9.17
N ARG A 127 -5.77 -2.42 -9.59
CA ARG A 127 -7.23 -2.32 -9.65
C ARG A 127 -7.84 -3.39 -10.56
N ALA A 128 -7.17 -3.73 -11.66
CA ALA A 128 -7.60 -4.81 -12.54
C ALA A 128 -7.63 -6.16 -11.80
N SER A 129 -6.57 -6.46 -11.02
CA SER A 129 -6.50 -7.65 -10.17
C SER A 129 -7.58 -7.63 -9.08
N LEU A 130 -7.79 -6.49 -8.41
CA LEU A 130 -8.86 -6.34 -7.41
C LEU A 130 -10.24 -6.62 -8.03
N ASN A 131 -10.52 -6.09 -9.22
CA ASN A 131 -11.77 -6.34 -9.93
C ASN A 131 -11.94 -7.83 -10.30
N LEU A 132 -10.86 -8.52 -10.68
CA LEU A 132 -10.89 -9.96 -10.92
C LEU A 132 -11.22 -10.73 -9.65
N ILE A 133 -10.62 -10.40 -8.52
CA ILE A 133 -10.91 -11.00 -7.22
C ILE A 133 -12.39 -10.81 -6.86
N LEU A 134 -12.93 -9.59 -7.03
CA LEU A 134 -14.33 -9.28 -6.73
C LEU A 134 -15.30 -10.10 -7.57
N VAL A 135 -14.96 -10.41 -8.83
CA VAL A 135 -15.79 -11.20 -9.73
C VAL A 135 -15.63 -12.71 -9.48
N GLN A 136 -14.39 -13.18 -9.34
CA GLN A 136 -14.09 -14.63 -9.28
C GLN A 136 -14.20 -15.19 -7.85
N MET A 137 -13.88 -14.37 -6.85
CA MET A 137 -13.86 -14.74 -5.44
C MET A 137 -14.54 -13.65 -4.58
N PRO A 138 -15.85 -13.40 -4.75
CA PRO A 138 -16.52 -12.23 -4.17
C PRO A 138 -16.46 -12.16 -2.64
N ARG A 139 -16.42 -13.30 -1.94
CA ARG A 139 -16.25 -13.31 -0.48
C ARG A 139 -14.88 -12.76 -0.07
N LEU A 140 -13.83 -13.21 -0.77
CA LEU A 140 -12.45 -12.75 -0.55
C LEU A 140 -12.31 -11.28 -0.93
N GLY A 141 -12.86 -10.86 -2.06
CA GLY A 141 -12.85 -9.48 -2.51
C GLY A 141 -13.55 -8.52 -1.55
N ASN A 142 -14.72 -8.88 -1.05
CA ASN A 142 -15.44 -8.09 -0.04
C ASN A 142 -14.65 -7.98 1.27
N LYS A 143 -14.03 -9.05 1.72
CA LYS A 143 -13.18 -9.07 2.91
C LYS A 143 -11.98 -8.12 2.72
N LEU A 144 -11.31 -8.18 1.55
CA LEU A 144 -10.21 -7.29 1.22
C LEU A 144 -10.64 -5.82 1.22
N LEU A 145 -11.80 -5.47 0.63
CA LEU A 145 -12.35 -4.12 0.66
C LEU A 145 -12.62 -3.63 2.09
N LEU A 146 -13.15 -4.48 2.97
CA LEU A 146 -13.38 -4.12 4.37
C LEU A 146 -12.08 -3.84 5.10
N VAL A 147 -11.03 -4.65 4.88
CA VAL A 147 -9.71 -4.42 5.48
C VAL A 147 -9.07 -3.13 4.95
N LEU A 148 -9.15 -2.87 3.64
CA LEU A 148 -8.67 -1.60 3.08
C LEU A 148 -9.40 -0.40 3.70
N LEU A 149 -10.72 -0.49 3.88
CA LEU A 149 -11.53 0.53 4.55
C LEU A 149 -11.09 0.74 6.01
N GLN A 150 -10.79 -0.33 6.75
CA GLN A 150 -10.28 -0.26 8.12
C GLN A 150 -8.92 0.44 8.18
N ILE A 151 -7.97 0.07 7.29
CA ILE A 151 -6.67 0.72 7.19
C ILE A 151 -6.82 2.23 6.95
N MET A 152 -7.65 2.62 5.97
CA MET A 152 -7.89 4.02 5.63
C MET A 152 -8.57 4.78 6.77
N THR A 153 -9.54 4.16 7.46
CA THR A 153 -10.24 4.75 8.61
C THR A 153 -9.28 4.96 9.78
N THR A 154 -8.37 4.03 10.05
CA THR A 154 -7.34 4.17 11.09
C THR A 154 -6.42 5.34 10.76
N ARG A 155 -5.90 5.42 9.54
CA ARG A 155 -5.05 6.54 9.10
C ARG A 155 -5.76 7.89 9.19
N LEU A 156 -7.06 7.95 8.84
CA LEU A 156 -7.85 9.16 8.98
C LEU A 156 -7.98 9.61 10.43
N ARG A 157 -8.24 8.67 11.36
CA ARG A 157 -8.31 8.97 12.80
C ARG A 157 -6.97 9.48 13.33
N ASP A 158 -5.87 8.82 12.98
CA ASP A 158 -4.53 9.21 13.41
C ASP A 158 -4.18 10.61 12.91
N THR A 159 -4.44 10.91 11.64
CA THR A 159 -4.24 12.23 11.05
C THR A 159 -5.13 13.29 11.71
N SER A 160 -6.40 12.97 11.97
CA SER A 160 -7.33 13.88 12.65
C SER A 160 -6.85 14.20 14.07
N LEU A 161 -6.33 13.22 14.81
CA LEU A 161 -5.79 13.45 16.15
C LEU A 161 -4.53 14.35 16.14
N MET A 162 -3.73 14.32 15.07
CA MET A 162 -2.58 15.21 14.91
C MET A 162 -3.01 16.65 14.60
N LEU A 163 -4.10 16.84 13.85
CA LEU A 163 -4.59 18.16 13.43
C LEU A 163 -5.37 18.89 14.52
N PHE A 164 -6.00 18.16 15.46
CA PHE A 164 -6.69 18.76 16.60
C PHE A 164 -5.81 18.73 17.84
N PRO A 165 -4.95 19.76 18.09
CA PRO A 165 -4.26 19.87 19.36
C PRO A 165 -5.35 19.89 20.45
N LYS A 166 -5.12 19.17 21.55
CA LYS A 166 -6.02 19.11 22.71
C LYS A 166 -6.47 20.52 23.04
N ILE A 167 -7.71 20.89 22.71
CA ILE A 167 -8.32 22.10 23.21
C ILE A 167 -8.49 21.85 24.70
N SER A 168 -7.55 22.33 25.49
CA SER A 168 -7.72 22.43 26.94
C SER A 168 -8.85 23.42 27.15
N TYR A 169 -10.05 22.92 27.47
CA TYR A 169 -11.11 23.77 27.99
C TYR A 169 -10.67 24.21 29.40
N PRO A 170 -10.35 25.50 29.63
CA PRO A 170 -9.93 25.95 30.94
C PRO A 170 -11.09 26.06 31.95
N TYR A 171 -12.31 25.60 31.59
CA TYR A 171 -13.50 25.70 32.41
C TYR A 171 -14.35 24.41 32.34
N LEU A 172 -13.99 23.42 33.12
CA LEU A 172 -14.87 22.41 33.71
C LEU A 172 -14.33 22.05 35.08
#